data_ae56bb9eadcf7252c6c228f7dadc5232
#
_entry.id   ae56bb9eadcf7252c6c228f7dadc5232
#
_cell.length_a   1.000
_cell.length_b   1.000
_cell.length_c   1.000
_cell.angle_alpha   90.00
_cell.angle_beta   90.00
_cell.angle_gamma   90.00
#
_symmetry.space_group_name_H-M   'P 1'
#
loop_
_entity.id
_entity.type
_entity.pdbx_description
1 polymer ?
#
loop_
_entity_poly.entity_id
_entity_poly.type
_entity_poly.pdbx_seq_one_letter_code
_entity_poly.pdbx_strand_id
1 'polypeptide(L)'
;AEAAKKNPRWVHFGIGNIFRIFLGGIADTLLEKGEMDAGITCVETFDYDVVDKIYDPYDNLALSVILNGDGTQEKKVLGSLAEALKAQSSDAAAWRRLKEIFSAESLQMVSFTITEKGYALKKADGAFFEFVEKDIENGPEKATGAMAIVTAMLLERYHKNKAPLALVSMDNCSQNGK
;
A
#
# COMPACT_ATOMS: atom_id res chain seq x y z
N ALA A 1 16.27 -1.00 0.61
CA ALA A 1 15.36 -0.08 1.31
C ALA A 1 15.69 1.38 1.00
N GLU A 2 16.91 1.86 1.21
CA GLU A 2 17.28 3.28 1.05
C GLU A 2 17.04 3.83 -0.36
N ALA A 3 17.32 3.06 -1.41
CA ALA A 3 17.03 3.46 -2.79
C ALA A 3 15.54 3.71 -3.02
N ALA A 4 14.69 2.83 -2.49
CA ALA A 4 13.24 2.94 -2.58
C ALA A 4 12.70 4.14 -1.79
N LYS A 5 13.28 4.44 -0.63
CA LYS A 5 12.89 5.63 0.15
C LYS A 5 13.18 6.93 -0.57
N LYS A 6 14.32 7.00 -1.31
CA LYS A 6 14.70 8.19 -2.10
C LYS A 6 13.92 8.30 -3.41
N ASN A 7 13.74 7.19 -4.09
CA ASN A 7 13.10 7.12 -5.39
C ASN A 7 12.02 6.03 -5.39
N PRO A 8 10.87 6.25 -4.73
CA PRO A 8 9.81 5.26 -4.69
C PRO A 8 9.31 4.94 -6.11
N ARG A 9 9.14 3.64 -6.40
CA ARG A 9 8.64 3.13 -7.68
C ARG A 9 7.24 2.56 -7.56
N TRP A 10 7.00 1.89 -6.44
CA TRP A 10 5.78 1.14 -6.19
C TRP A 10 5.30 1.35 -4.76
N VAL A 11 4.05 1.79 -4.62
CA VAL A 11 3.31 1.87 -3.35
C VAL A 11 2.23 0.80 -3.35
N HIS A 12 2.05 0.11 -2.25
CA HIS A 12 0.99 -0.88 -2.09
C HIS A 12 0.15 -0.60 -0.84
N PHE A 13 -1.17 -0.55 -1.02
CA PHE A 13 -2.16 -0.39 0.03
C PHE A 13 -2.78 -1.73 0.43
N GLY A 14 -2.86 -2.00 1.74
CA GLY A 14 -3.36 -3.26 2.28
C GLY A 14 -2.25 -4.29 2.44
N ILE A 15 -1.51 -4.18 3.55
CA ILE A 15 -0.25 -4.88 3.75
C ILE A 15 -0.35 -6.14 4.60
N GLY A 16 -1.44 -6.87 4.42
CA GLY A 16 -1.70 -8.16 5.08
C GLY A 16 -0.84 -9.31 4.55
N ASN A 17 -1.16 -10.52 5.01
CA ASN A 17 -0.36 -11.73 4.72
C ASN A 17 -0.22 -12.04 3.23
N ILE A 18 -1.30 -11.90 2.46
CA ILE A 18 -1.27 -12.19 1.01
C ILE A 18 -0.28 -11.27 0.31
N PHE A 19 -0.37 -9.97 0.56
CA PHE A 19 0.59 -9.02 0.00
C PHE A 19 2.01 -9.37 0.43
N ARG A 20 2.24 -9.50 1.74
CA ARG A 20 3.57 -9.64 2.32
C ARG A 20 4.34 -10.84 1.77
N ILE A 21 3.66 -11.99 1.64
CA ILE A 21 4.32 -13.23 1.22
C ILE A 21 4.24 -13.44 -0.30
N PHE A 22 3.09 -13.21 -0.92
CA PHE A 22 2.91 -13.48 -2.35
C PHE A 22 3.48 -12.35 -3.21
N LEU A 23 2.96 -11.14 -3.10
CA LEU A 23 3.46 -10.00 -3.90
C LEU A 23 4.87 -9.60 -3.48
N GLY A 24 5.13 -9.57 -2.18
CA GLY A 24 6.48 -9.35 -1.64
C GLY A 24 7.48 -10.39 -2.12
N GLY A 25 7.10 -11.68 -2.18
CA GLY A 25 7.94 -12.75 -2.70
C GLY A 25 8.26 -12.62 -4.19
N ILE A 26 7.28 -12.18 -5.00
CA ILE A 26 7.49 -11.87 -6.42
C ILE A 26 8.47 -10.70 -6.57
N ALA A 27 8.24 -9.61 -5.83
CA ALA A 27 9.10 -8.44 -5.86
C ALA A 27 10.54 -8.76 -5.41
N ASP A 28 10.69 -9.60 -4.38
CA ASP A 28 11.98 -10.06 -3.90
C ASP A 28 12.74 -10.83 -4.99
N THR A 29 12.06 -11.70 -5.72
CA THR A 29 12.62 -12.42 -6.86
C THR A 29 13.03 -11.48 -8.00
N LEU A 30 12.25 -10.45 -8.28
CA LEU A 30 12.56 -9.45 -9.30
C LEU A 30 13.76 -8.58 -8.90
N LEU A 31 13.89 -8.23 -7.63
CA LEU A 31 15.06 -7.54 -7.09
C LEU A 31 16.34 -8.41 -7.19
N GLU A 32 16.25 -9.69 -6.83
CA GLU A 32 17.38 -10.64 -6.95
C GLU A 32 17.86 -10.80 -8.41
N LYS A 33 16.93 -10.75 -9.37
CA LYS A 33 17.25 -10.84 -10.81
C LYS A 33 17.71 -9.51 -11.43
N GLY A 34 17.65 -8.40 -10.67
CA GLY A 34 17.93 -7.06 -11.19
C GLY A 34 16.87 -6.50 -12.14
N GLU A 35 15.67 -7.09 -12.16
CA GLU A 35 14.51 -6.63 -12.94
C GLU A 35 13.75 -5.50 -12.23
N MET A 36 13.99 -5.32 -10.93
CA MET A 36 13.53 -4.18 -10.12
C MET A 36 14.74 -3.50 -9.48
N ASP A 37 14.68 -2.18 -9.36
CA ASP A 37 15.73 -1.35 -8.75
C ASP A 37 15.37 -0.85 -7.34
N ALA A 38 14.13 -1.01 -6.92
CA ALA A 38 13.63 -0.52 -5.63
C ALA A 38 12.56 -1.47 -5.05
N GLY A 39 12.55 -1.63 -3.74
CA GLY A 39 11.50 -2.35 -3.02
C GLY A 39 10.18 -1.57 -2.94
N ILE A 40 9.17 -2.19 -2.35
CA ILE A 40 7.80 -1.67 -2.26
C ILE A 40 7.65 -0.82 -1.01
N THR A 41 7.06 0.36 -1.14
CA THR A 41 6.52 1.12 0.00
C THR A 41 5.15 0.57 0.38
N CYS A 42 5.03 0.13 1.62
CA CYS A 42 3.85 -0.52 2.18
C CYS A 42 2.99 0.51 2.92
N VAL A 43 1.69 0.53 2.68
CA VAL A 43 0.76 1.48 3.29
C VAL A 43 -0.44 0.77 3.91
N GLU A 44 -0.68 1.01 5.19
CA GLU A 44 -1.85 0.52 5.90
C GLU A 44 -2.84 1.66 6.16
N THR A 45 -4.13 1.38 5.96
CA THR A 45 -5.22 2.38 6.10
C THR A 45 -6.20 2.06 7.21
N PHE A 46 -6.14 0.85 7.78
CA PHE A 46 -7.15 0.38 8.72
C PHE A 46 -6.53 -0.23 10.00
N ASP A 47 -5.76 -1.30 9.85
CA ASP A 47 -5.12 -2.01 10.97
C ASP A 47 -3.67 -1.55 11.16
N TYR A 48 -3.50 -0.40 11.80
CA TYR A 48 -2.17 0.19 12.03
C TYR A 48 -1.26 -0.68 12.91
N ASP A 49 -1.83 -1.57 13.72
CA ASP A 49 -1.06 -2.53 14.52
C ASP A 49 -0.18 -3.45 13.67
N VAL A 50 -0.57 -3.67 12.42
CA VAL A 50 0.24 -4.45 11.47
C VAL A 50 1.61 -3.77 11.24
N VAL A 51 1.67 -2.45 11.13
CA VAL A 51 2.93 -1.71 11.00
C VAL A 51 3.76 -1.87 12.27
N ASP A 52 3.16 -1.58 13.44
CA ASP A 52 3.88 -1.56 14.72
C ASP A 52 4.36 -2.93 15.19
N LYS A 53 3.61 -3.99 14.87
CA LYS A 53 3.88 -5.34 15.42
C LYS A 53 4.55 -6.28 14.43
N ILE A 54 4.43 -6.01 13.13
CA ILE A 54 4.85 -6.96 12.09
C ILE A 54 5.92 -6.38 11.16
N TYR A 55 5.91 -5.07 10.89
CA TYR A 55 6.91 -4.46 10.02
C TYR A 55 8.06 -3.82 10.80
N ASP A 56 7.76 -2.87 11.65
CA ASP A 56 8.77 -2.10 12.37
C ASP A 56 9.73 -2.94 13.23
N PRO A 57 9.27 -3.95 14.01
CA PRO A 57 10.16 -4.74 14.85
C PRO A 57 11.15 -5.60 14.08
N TYR A 58 10.92 -5.82 12.78
CA TYR A 58 11.71 -6.70 11.92
C TYR A 58 12.33 -5.96 10.73
N ASP A 59 12.51 -4.65 10.80
CA ASP A 59 13.09 -3.84 9.72
C ASP A 59 12.41 -4.05 8.35
N ASN A 60 11.10 -4.24 8.35
CA ASN A 60 10.28 -4.59 7.19
C ASN A 60 10.65 -5.92 6.51
N LEU A 61 11.41 -6.78 7.15
CA LEU A 61 11.70 -8.13 6.66
C LEU A 61 10.49 -9.04 6.92
N ALA A 62 10.24 -9.96 5.99
CA ALA A 62 9.18 -10.96 6.14
C ALA A 62 9.74 -12.38 5.99
N LEU A 63 9.31 -13.31 6.85
CA LEU A 63 9.63 -14.72 6.72
C LEU A 63 8.56 -15.43 5.91
N SER A 64 8.92 -15.90 4.73
CA SER A 64 8.10 -16.82 3.93
C SER A 64 8.42 -18.26 4.32
N VAL A 65 7.38 -19.04 4.61
CA VAL A 65 7.50 -20.48 4.89
C VAL A 65 6.59 -21.23 3.94
N ILE A 66 7.17 -22.04 3.07
CA ILE A 66 6.44 -22.94 2.16
C ILE A 66 6.40 -24.31 2.78
N LEU A 67 5.20 -24.85 2.94
CA LEU A 67 4.96 -26.20 3.42
C LEU A 67 4.70 -27.11 2.21
N ASN A 68 5.60 -28.02 1.93
CA ASN A 68 5.48 -28.95 0.82
C ASN A 68 4.64 -30.17 1.19
N GLY A 69 4.01 -30.81 0.21
CA GLY A 69 3.16 -31.99 0.42
C GLY A 69 3.90 -33.22 0.97
N ASP A 70 5.22 -33.26 0.88
CA ASP A 70 6.08 -34.31 1.46
C ASP A 70 6.48 -34.04 2.93
N GLY A 71 5.99 -32.93 3.51
CA GLY A 71 6.28 -32.51 4.89
C GLY A 71 7.55 -31.66 5.03
N THR A 72 8.27 -31.38 3.95
CA THR A 72 9.44 -30.50 3.98
C THR A 72 9.00 -29.03 4.07
N GLN A 73 9.90 -28.18 4.59
CA GLN A 73 9.67 -26.74 4.72
C GLN A 73 10.78 -25.97 4.02
N GLU A 74 10.39 -25.01 3.19
CA GLU A 74 11.32 -24.03 2.64
C GLU A 74 11.10 -22.70 3.36
N LYS A 75 12.19 -22.08 3.82
CA LYS A 75 12.14 -20.80 4.54
C LYS A 75 12.98 -19.77 3.79
N LYS A 76 12.39 -18.62 3.48
CA LYS A 76 13.08 -17.50 2.83
C LYS A 76 12.75 -16.19 3.57
N VAL A 77 13.78 -15.40 3.84
CA VAL A 77 13.58 -14.01 4.31
C VAL A 77 13.41 -13.11 3.09
N LEU A 78 12.33 -12.39 3.04
CA LEU A 78 12.00 -11.44 1.98
C LEU A 78 12.44 -10.04 2.40
N GLY A 79 13.23 -9.37 1.57
CA GLY A 79 13.76 -8.02 1.76
C GLY A 79 13.19 -6.98 0.79
N SER A 80 12.11 -7.32 0.08
CA SER A 80 11.47 -6.47 -0.93
C SER A 80 10.61 -5.33 -0.37
N LEU A 81 10.29 -5.35 0.93
CA LEU A 81 9.44 -4.37 1.59
C LEU A 81 10.33 -3.25 2.16
N ALA A 82 10.30 -2.07 1.53
CA ALA A 82 11.29 -1.03 1.79
C ALA A 82 10.98 -0.16 3.01
N GLU A 83 9.73 0.16 3.21
CA GLU A 83 9.20 0.91 4.35
C GLU A 83 7.72 0.58 4.54
N ALA A 84 7.22 0.68 5.77
CA ALA A 84 5.80 0.56 6.08
C ALA A 84 5.29 1.87 6.71
N LEU A 85 4.13 2.34 6.24
CA LEU A 85 3.54 3.60 6.66
C LEU A 85 2.09 3.40 7.10
N LYS A 86 1.71 4.13 8.15
CA LYS A 86 0.31 4.30 8.54
C LYS A 86 -0.26 5.48 7.76
N ALA A 87 -1.28 5.25 6.93
CA ALA A 87 -1.95 6.33 6.22
C ALA A 87 -2.95 7.04 7.15
N GLN A 88 -2.45 7.66 8.18
CA GLN A 88 -3.22 8.32 9.22
C GLN A 88 -3.04 9.83 9.13
N SER A 89 -4.09 10.56 8.69
CA SER A 89 -4.03 12.01 8.50
C SER A 89 -3.76 12.81 9.79
N SER A 90 -4.04 12.23 10.96
CA SER A 90 -3.70 12.82 12.27
C SER A 90 -2.22 12.66 12.65
N ASP A 91 -1.47 11.78 11.99
CA ASP A 91 -0.01 11.70 12.11
C ASP A 91 0.65 12.57 11.03
N ALA A 92 1.04 13.77 11.42
CA ALA A 92 1.61 14.74 10.48
C ALA A 92 2.90 14.28 9.81
N ALA A 93 3.69 13.42 10.45
CA ALA A 93 4.95 12.91 9.88
C ALA A 93 4.66 11.84 8.81
N ALA A 94 3.81 10.86 9.12
CA ALA A 94 3.38 9.82 8.19
C ALA A 94 2.63 10.43 7.00
N TRP A 95 1.71 11.39 7.24
CA TRP A 95 0.96 12.07 6.20
C TRP A 95 1.84 12.86 5.24
N ARG A 96 2.81 13.61 5.78
CA ARG A 96 3.80 14.33 4.97
C ARG A 96 4.64 13.36 4.13
N ARG A 97 5.10 12.25 4.73
CA ARG A 97 5.87 11.23 4.02
C ARG A 97 5.09 10.64 2.86
N LEU A 98 3.82 10.33 3.06
CA LEU A 98 2.95 9.81 2.00
C LEU A 98 2.77 10.81 0.86
N LYS A 99 2.59 12.10 1.16
CA LYS A 99 2.56 13.18 0.16
C LYS A 99 3.87 13.30 -0.63
N GLU A 100 5.01 13.22 0.04
CA GLU A 100 6.34 13.22 -0.62
C GLU A 100 6.46 12.07 -1.62
N ILE A 101 6.05 10.86 -1.22
CA ILE A 101 6.09 9.66 -2.07
C ILE A 101 5.20 9.85 -3.31
N PHE A 102 3.96 10.30 -3.14
CA PHE A 102 3.05 10.52 -4.26
C PHE A 102 3.48 11.68 -5.15
N SER A 103 4.19 12.67 -4.61
CA SER A 103 4.77 13.78 -5.36
C SER A 103 6.06 13.42 -6.11
N ALA A 104 6.65 12.26 -5.84
CA ALA A 104 7.85 11.82 -6.54
C ALA A 104 7.54 11.43 -8.00
N GLU A 105 8.26 11.99 -8.96
CA GLU A 105 8.14 11.63 -10.39
C GLU A 105 8.51 10.16 -10.63
N SER A 106 9.39 9.62 -9.78
CA SER A 106 9.83 8.22 -9.83
C SER A 106 8.72 7.21 -9.55
N LEU A 107 7.63 7.59 -8.87
CA LEU A 107 6.52 6.69 -8.55
C LEU A 107 5.76 6.32 -9.83
N GLN A 108 5.70 5.04 -10.14
CA GLN A 108 5.13 4.48 -11.36
C GLN A 108 3.82 3.74 -11.13
N MET A 109 3.66 3.11 -9.96
CA MET A 109 2.51 2.25 -9.68
C MET A 109 2.04 2.39 -8.24
N VAL A 110 0.72 2.40 -8.08
CA VAL A 110 0.03 2.21 -6.81
C VAL A 110 -0.89 1.01 -6.95
N SER A 111 -0.75 0.04 -6.07
CA SER A 111 -1.56 -1.18 -6.10
C SER A 111 -2.30 -1.41 -4.78
N PHE A 112 -3.31 -2.26 -4.83
CA PHE A 112 -4.26 -2.43 -3.73
C PHE A 112 -4.58 -3.91 -3.48
N THR A 113 -4.59 -4.30 -2.19
CA THR A 113 -5.25 -5.50 -1.66
C THR A 113 -6.02 -5.12 -0.39
N ILE A 114 -7.09 -4.33 -0.54
CA ILE A 114 -7.86 -3.72 0.55
C ILE A 114 -9.23 -4.34 0.75
N THR A 115 -9.55 -5.40 0.01
CA THR A 115 -10.83 -6.10 -0.02
C THR A 115 -11.99 -5.25 -0.58
N GLU A 116 -13.13 -5.89 -0.90
CA GLU A 116 -14.33 -5.20 -1.41
C GLU A 116 -14.80 -4.05 -0.51
N LYS A 117 -14.66 -4.21 0.81
CA LYS A 117 -15.06 -3.19 1.79
C LYS A 117 -14.21 -1.92 1.70
N GLY A 118 -12.94 -2.05 1.36
CA GLY A 118 -12.03 -0.90 1.21
C GLY A 118 -12.38 0.00 0.02
N TYR A 119 -13.02 -0.57 -1.01
CA TYR A 119 -13.47 0.20 -2.19
C TYR A 119 -14.88 0.77 -2.01
N ALA A 120 -15.68 0.21 -1.11
CA ALA A 120 -17.09 0.56 -0.99
C ALA A 120 -17.28 1.98 -0.43
N LEU A 121 -17.94 2.84 -1.21
CA LEU A 121 -18.29 4.19 -0.81
C LEU A 121 -19.76 4.29 -0.36
N LYS A 122 -20.61 3.38 -0.84
CA LYS A 122 -22.07 3.43 -0.64
C LYS A 122 -22.60 2.13 -0.07
N LYS A 123 -23.66 2.27 0.72
CA LYS A 123 -24.49 1.17 1.20
C LYS A 123 -25.37 0.62 0.08
N ALA A 124 -26.04 -0.51 0.32
CA ALA A 124 -26.96 -1.14 -0.64
C ALA A 124 -28.16 -0.26 -1.04
N ASP A 125 -28.57 0.67 -0.17
CA ASP A 125 -29.63 1.64 -0.41
C ASP A 125 -29.17 2.87 -1.22
N GLY A 126 -27.89 2.95 -1.59
CA GLY A 126 -27.29 4.03 -2.36
C GLY A 126 -26.79 5.22 -1.52
N ALA A 127 -27.05 5.25 -0.22
CA ALA A 127 -26.49 6.26 0.67
C ALA A 127 -24.99 6.06 0.88
N PHE A 128 -24.24 7.13 1.11
CA PHE A 128 -22.84 7.01 1.49
C PHE A 128 -22.70 6.35 2.87
N PHE A 129 -21.56 5.71 3.11
CA PHE A 129 -21.16 5.35 4.47
C PHE A 129 -20.82 6.62 5.26
N GLU A 130 -21.07 6.62 6.56
CA GLU A 130 -20.83 7.78 7.44
C GLU A 130 -19.38 8.29 7.37
N PHE A 131 -18.40 7.38 7.28
CA PHE A 131 -17.00 7.77 7.14
C PHE A 131 -16.72 8.49 5.81
N VAL A 132 -17.41 8.12 4.73
CA VAL A 132 -17.28 8.78 3.42
C VAL A 132 -17.88 10.19 3.47
N GLU A 133 -19.04 10.36 4.09
CA GLU A 133 -19.65 11.69 4.30
C GLU A 133 -18.70 12.60 5.09
N LYS A 134 -18.11 12.09 6.17
CA LYS A 134 -17.12 12.82 6.97
C LYS A 134 -15.85 13.16 6.15
N ASP A 135 -15.36 12.26 5.33
CA ASP A 135 -14.19 12.53 4.48
C ASP A 135 -14.49 13.63 3.44
N ILE A 136 -15.71 13.64 2.88
CA ILE A 136 -16.15 14.69 1.94
C ILE A 136 -16.23 16.05 2.67
N GLU A 137 -16.81 16.08 3.86
CA GLU A 137 -16.95 17.31 4.64
C GLU A 137 -15.60 17.86 5.12
N ASN A 138 -14.72 16.99 5.58
CA ASN A 138 -13.43 17.38 6.16
C ASN A 138 -12.36 17.69 5.11
N GLY A 139 -12.54 17.22 3.89
CA GLY A 139 -11.62 17.42 2.78
C GLY A 139 -10.34 16.57 2.84
N PRO A 140 -9.46 16.72 1.85
CA PRO A 140 -8.35 15.80 1.60
C PRO A 140 -7.31 15.74 2.72
N GLU A 141 -7.14 16.82 3.49
CA GLU A 141 -6.14 16.87 4.57
C GLU A 141 -6.52 16.03 5.80
N LYS A 142 -7.77 15.62 5.90
CA LYS A 142 -8.31 14.83 7.01
C LYS A 142 -8.95 13.52 6.54
N ALA A 143 -8.58 13.06 5.36
CA ALA A 143 -9.08 11.80 4.81
C ALA A 143 -8.76 10.61 5.73
N THR A 144 -9.73 9.71 5.90
CA THR A 144 -9.63 8.53 6.77
C THR A 144 -9.92 7.23 6.03
N GLY A 145 -10.85 7.22 5.09
CA GLY A 145 -11.15 6.05 4.26
C GLY A 145 -10.09 5.81 3.19
N ALA A 146 -9.81 4.55 2.85
CA ALA A 146 -8.76 4.18 1.90
C ALA A 146 -8.87 4.94 0.56
N MET A 147 -10.07 5.00 -0.02
CA MET A 147 -10.28 5.70 -1.29
C MET A 147 -10.16 7.23 -1.17
N ALA A 148 -10.56 7.82 -0.04
CA ALA A 148 -10.36 9.24 0.24
C ALA A 148 -8.88 9.58 0.40
N ILE A 149 -8.10 8.73 1.10
CA ILE A 149 -6.65 8.87 1.25
C ILE A 149 -5.97 8.81 -0.12
N VAL A 150 -6.28 7.79 -0.93
CA VAL A 150 -5.73 7.67 -2.29
C VAL A 150 -6.07 8.90 -3.13
N THR A 151 -7.32 9.36 -3.08
CA THR A 151 -7.76 10.56 -3.79
C THR A 151 -6.99 11.80 -3.35
N ALA A 152 -6.78 11.98 -2.04
CA ALA A 152 -5.99 13.09 -1.49
C ALA A 152 -4.54 13.07 -2.01
N MET A 153 -3.92 11.89 -2.03
CA MET A 153 -2.55 11.72 -2.53
C MET A 153 -2.44 11.93 -4.05
N LEU A 154 -3.44 11.48 -4.81
CA LEU A 154 -3.51 11.75 -6.26
C LEU A 154 -3.71 13.23 -6.57
N LEU A 155 -4.50 13.93 -5.76
CA LEU A 155 -4.68 15.38 -5.88
C LEU A 155 -3.35 16.12 -5.59
N GLU A 156 -2.61 15.73 -4.56
CA GLU A 156 -1.28 16.26 -4.27
C GLU A 156 -0.34 16.09 -5.47
N ARG A 157 -0.27 14.86 -6.04
CA ARG A 157 0.51 14.57 -7.23
C ARG A 157 0.11 15.43 -8.42
N TYR A 158 -1.21 15.57 -8.65
CA TYR A 158 -1.73 16.39 -9.75
C TYR A 158 -1.29 17.84 -9.64
N HIS A 159 -1.30 18.40 -8.44
CA HIS A 159 -0.85 19.77 -8.21
C HIS A 159 0.67 19.93 -8.34
N LYS A 160 1.45 18.91 -7.99
CA LYS A 160 2.92 18.97 -8.01
C LYS A 160 3.53 18.77 -9.39
N ASN A 161 3.20 17.70 -10.09
CA ASN A 161 3.93 17.34 -11.32
C ASN A 161 3.07 16.73 -12.43
N LYS A 162 1.85 16.27 -12.15
CA LYS A 162 0.96 15.59 -13.12
C LYS A 162 1.59 14.37 -13.82
N ALA A 163 2.65 13.80 -13.25
CA ALA A 163 3.32 12.66 -13.84
C ALA A 163 2.37 11.45 -13.90
N PRO A 164 2.38 10.65 -14.96
CA PRO A 164 1.51 9.47 -15.10
C PRO A 164 1.73 8.48 -13.97
N LEU A 165 0.68 7.75 -13.59
CA LEU A 165 0.68 6.78 -12.52
C LEU A 165 -0.31 5.66 -12.83
N ALA A 166 0.12 4.41 -12.70
CA ALA A 166 -0.76 3.25 -12.80
C ALA A 166 -1.43 2.99 -11.45
N LEU A 167 -2.76 2.83 -11.46
CA LEU A 167 -3.54 2.34 -10.32
C LEU A 167 -3.98 0.92 -10.62
N VAL A 168 -3.60 -0.04 -9.77
CA VAL A 168 -3.74 -1.47 -10.04
C VAL A 168 -4.44 -2.16 -8.89
N SER A 169 -5.71 -2.55 -9.07
CA SER A 169 -6.39 -3.41 -8.10
C SER A 169 -5.87 -4.85 -8.26
N MET A 170 -5.30 -5.40 -7.19
CA MET A 170 -4.78 -6.76 -7.11
C MET A 170 -5.62 -7.65 -6.19
N ASP A 171 -6.80 -7.19 -5.79
CA ASP A 171 -7.74 -7.96 -5.00
C ASP A 171 -8.40 -9.09 -5.78
N ASN A 172 -8.69 -10.18 -5.08
CA ASN A 172 -9.50 -11.26 -5.61
C ASN A 172 -11.01 -10.96 -5.40
N CYS A 173 -11.48 -9.93 -6.08
CA CYS A 173 -12.87 -9.49 -6.02
C CYS A 173 -13.64 -9.91 -7.27
N SER A 174 -14.95 -10.14 -7.11
CA SER A 174 -15.84 -10.30 -8.27
C SER A 174 -15.85 -9.01 -9.09
N GLN A 175 -15.64 -9.13 -10.40
CA GLN A 175 -15.58 -7.99 -11.33
C GLN A 175 -14.51 -6.96 -10.95
N ASN A 176 -13.35 -7.42 -10.48
CA ASN A 176 -12.22 -6.57 -10.12
C ASN A 176 -11.87 -5.56 -11.23
N GLY A 177 -11.72 -4.30 -10.86
CA GLY A 177 -11.42 -3.20 -11.79
C GLY A 177 -12.64 -2.60 -12.50
N LYS A 178 -13.86 -2.97 -12.10
CA LYS A 178 -15.10 -2.45 -12.66
C LYS A 178 -15.71 -1.33 -11.81
#